data_ec640b4cd676aaede9067698687237d5
#
_entry.id   ec640b4cd676aaede9067698687237d5
#
_cell.length_a   1.000
_cell.length_b   1.000
_cell.length_c   1.000
_cell.angle_alpha   90.00
_cell.angle_beta   90.00
_cell.angle_gamma   90.00
#
_symmetry.space_group_name_H-M   'P 1'
#
loop_
_entity.id
_entity.type
_entity.pdbx_description
1 polymer ?
#
loop_
_entity_poly.entity_id
_entity_poly.type
_entity_poly.pdbx_seq_one_letter_code
_entity_poly.pdbx_strand_id
1 'polypeptide(L)'
;ATVKQGLVKVKNKYYYYNAKGKKVKNKWVTVKAKGKNQKYYFNKKGVALTGTAAVKNRLYCFDKKGRLNQKKSKKLAAYRQNSDFAGLKALIGEPKKAEYFDSCMGAGMDGILKYQGFIVYTYKENGKEIIQGFE
;
A
#
# COMPACT_ATOMS: atom_id res chain seq x y z
N ALA A 1 -25.42 26.75 -1.32
CA ALA A 1 -24.42 26.05 -0.51
C ALA A 1 -23.21 25.70 -1.34
N THR A 2 -22.02 25.96 -0.78
CA THR A 2 -20.77 25.64 -1.45
C THR A 2 -20.51 24.13 -1.35
N VAL A 3 -20.20 23.55 -2.50
CA VAL A 3 -19.84 22.14 -2.59
C VAL A 3 -18.33 22.03 -2.35
N LYS A 4 -17.92 21.13 -1.46
CA LYS A 4 -16.50 20.89 -1.23
C LYS A 4 -15.89 20.24 -2.45
N GLN A 5 -14.76 20.78 -2.90
CA GLN A 5 -14.02 20.24 -4.05
C GLN A 5 -12.54 20.20 -3.70
N GLY A 6 -11.82 19.24 -4.30
CA GLY A 6 -10.40 19.10 -4.12
C GLY A 6 -10.00 18.40 -2.84
N LEU A 7 -8.75 18.57 -2.45
CA LEU A 7 -8.17 17.92 -1.28
C LEU A 7 -8.55 18.63 0.00
N VAL A 8 -9.12 17.89 0.96
CA VAL A 8 -9.59 18.44 2.23
C VAL A 8 -9.00 17.64 3.38
N LYS A 9 -8.46 18.32 4.38
CA LYS A 9 -7.92 17.70 5.59
C LYS A 9 -8.93 17.80 6.73
N VAL A 10 -9.25 16.65 7.35
CA VAL A 10 -10.13 16.59 8.53
C VAL A 10 -9.49 15.66 9.56
N LYS A 11 -9.14 16.18 10.74
CA LYS A 11 -8.57 15.39 11.85
C LYS A 11 -7.40 14.51 11.42
N ASN A 12 -6.40 15.11 10.76
CA ASN A 12 -5.20 14.41 10.27
C ASN A 12 -5.44 13.39 9.17
N LYS A 13 -6.64 13.37 8.59
CA LYS A 13 -6.96 12.51 7.44
C LYS A 13 -7.26 13.38 6.23
N TYR A 14 -6.88 12.90 5.05
CA TYR A 14 -7.08 13.63 3.82
C TYR A 14 -8.14 12.95 2.99
N TYR A 15 -9.04 13.76 2.41
CA TYR A 15 -10.13 13.32 1.54
C TYR A 15 -10.08 14.14 0.26
N TYR A 16 -10.59 13.58 -0.81
CA TYR A 16 -10.70 14.32 -2.08
C TYR A 16 -12.15 14.31 -2.56
N TYR A 17 -12.64 15.49 -2.90
CA TYR A 17 -14.00 15.66 -3.44
C TYR A 17 -13.91 16.08 -4.89
N ASN A 18 -14.66 15.38 -5.76
CA ASN A 18 -14.65 15.68 -7.19
C ASN A 18 -15.44 16.96 -7.48
N ALA A 19 -15.54 17.33 -8.77
CA ALA A 19 -16.22 18.55 -9.20
C ALA A 19 -17.70 18.58 -8.79
N LYS A 20 -18.29 17.40 -8.58
CA LYS A 20 -19.69 17.27 -8.14
C LYS A 20 -19.82 17.26 -6.62
N GLY A 21 -18.72 17.41 -5.89
CA GLY A 21 -18.71 17.39 -4.44
C GLY A 21 -18.82 16.03 -3.81
N LYS A 22 -18.60 14.98 -4.61
CA LYS A 22 -18.63 13.59 -4.10
C LYS A 22 -17.25 13.14 -3.66
N LYS A 23 -17.19 12.44 -2.53
CA LYS A 23 -15.96 11.89 -2.00
C LYS A 23 -15.43 10.77 -2.90
N VAL A 24 -14.16 10.86 -3.28
CA VAL A 24 -13.51 9.84 -4.09
C VAL A 24 -13.11 8.66 -3.22
N LYS A 25 -13.39 7.44 -3.69
CA LYS A 25 -13.07 6.19 -2.97
C LYS A 25 -12.47 5.18 -3.94
N ASN A 26 -11.52 4.37 -3.45
CA ASN A 26 -10.89 3.29 -4.23
C ASN A 26 -10.28 3.77 -5.54
N LYS A 27 -9.68 4.96 -5.55
CA LYS A 27 -9.12 5.54 -6.77
C LYS A 27 -7.84 6.31 -6.51
N TRP A 28 -7.01 6.36 -7.55
CA TRP A 28 -5.88 7.26 -7.60
C TRP A 28 -6.35 8.63 -8.06
N VAL A 29 -5.80 9.67 -7.44
CA VAL A 29 -6.06 11.05 -7.85
C VAL A 29 -4.73 11.77 -7.96
N THR A 30 -4.55 12.53 -9.05
CA THR A 30 -3.39 13.40 -9.23
C THR A 30 -3.82 14.83 -8.96
N VAL A 31 -3.17 15.47 -8.01
CA VAL A 31 -3.45 16.86 -7.65
C VAL A 31 -2.24 17.71 -8.06
N LYS A 32 -2.49 18.75 -8.85
CA LYS A 32 -1.45 19.71 -9.24
C LYS A 32 -1.33 20.77 -8.17
N ALA A 33 -0.14 20.93 -7.60
CA ALA A 33 0.14 21.96 -6.62
C ALA A 33 1.53 22.53 -6.87
N LYS A 34 1.63 23.84 -7.03
CA LYS A 34 2.90 24.55 -7.22
C LYS A 34 3.77 23.94 -8.33
N GLY A 35 3.16 23.61 -9.46
CA GLY A 35 3.86 23.06 -10.61
C GLY A 35 4.28 21.60 -10.48
N LYS A 36 3.89 20.94 -9.40
CA LYS A 36 4.20 19.53 -9.17
C LYS A 36 2.92 18.69 -9.15
N ASN A 37 2.99 17.51 -9.72
CA ASN A 37 1.89 16.55 -9.67
C ASN A 37 2.08 15.66 -8.45
N GLN A 38 1.14 15.71 -7.51
CA GLN A 38 1.12 14.85 -6.33
C GLN A 38 0.06 13.78 -6.51
N LYS A 39 0.43 12.51 -6.33
CA LYS A 39 -0.50 11.40 -6.44
C LYS A 39 -0.94 10.93 -5.07
N TYR A 40 -2.25 10.62 -4.97
CA TYR A 40 -2.87 10.10 -3.76
C TYR A 40 -3.68 8.88 -4.12
N TYR A 41 -3.80 7.95 -3.19
CA TYR A 41 -4.76 6.85 -3.33
C TYR A 41 -5.72 6.91 -2.15
N PHE A 42 -7.01 6.89 -2.47
CA PHE A 42 -8.08 6.94 -1.45
C PHE A 42 -8.68 5.55 -1.30
N ASN A 43 -8.77 5.08 -0.06
CA ASN A 43 -9.29 3.74 0.23
C ASN A 43 -10.81 3.70 0.12
N LYS A 44 -11.41 2.56 0.49
CA LYS A 44 -12.87 2.40 0.40
C LYS A 44 -13.66 3.36 1.28
N LYS A 45 -13.03 3.96 2.27
CA LYS A 45 -13.64 4.99 3.13
C LYS A 45 -13.37 6.41 2.63
N GLY A 46 -12.62 6.54 1.55
CA GLY A 46 -12.26 7.83 1.00
C GLY A 46 -11.09 8.50 1.71
N VAL A 47 -10.36 7.78 2.57
CA VAL A 47 -9.21 8.31 3.28
C VAL A 47 -7.95 8.07 2.47
N ALA A 48 -7.11 9.10 2.32
CA ALA A 48 -5.82 8.97 1.63
C ALA A 48 -4.90 8.03 2.41
N LEU A 49 -4.25 7.11 1.72
CA LEU A 49 -3.29 6.21 2.32
C LEU A 49 -2.04 6.95 2.75
N THR A 50 -1.45 6.54 3.87
CA THR A 50 -0.19 7.08 4.39
C THR A 50 0.74 5.93 4.73
N GLY A 51 2.06 6.19 4.71
CA GLY A 51 3.04 5.15 4.97
C GLY A 51 3.09 4.11 3.85
N THR A 52 3.62 2.93 4.16
CA THR A 52 3.63 1.81 3.22
C THR A 52 2.27 1.13 3.22
N ALA A 53 1.71 0.93 2.04
CA ALA A 53 0.39 0.34 1.90
C ALA A 53 0.28 -0.48 0.62
N ALA A 54 -0.65 -1.43 0.60
CA ALA A 54 -0.90 -2.28 -0.57
C ALA A 54 -2.08 -1.75 -1.36
N VAL A 55 -1.90 -1.63 -2.68
CA VAL A 55 -2.97 -1.26 -3.61
C VAL A 55 -2.92 -2.23 -4.78
N LYS A 56 -4.01 -2.96 -5.01
CA LYS A 56 -4.13 -3.92 -6.12
C LYS A 56 -2.90 -4.84 -6.25
N ASN A 57 -2.57 -5.49 -5.16
CA ASN A 57 -1.48 -6.48 -5.11
C ASN A 57 -0.08 -5.88 -5.36
N ARG A 58 0.12 -4.61 -5.00
CA ARG A 58 1.42 -3.93 -5.08
C ARG A 58 1.62 -3.04 -3.87
N LEU A 59 2.87 -2.89 -3.44
CA LEU A 59 3.20 -1.99 -2.35
C LEU A 59 3.58 -0.61 -2.88
N TYR A 60 3.10 0.41 -2.18
CA TYR A 60 3.43 1.81 -2.44
C TYR A 60 3.77 2.49 -1.13
N CYS A 61 4.55 3.56 -1.20
CA CYS A 61 4.89 4.35 -0.03
C CYS A 61 4.33 5.76 -0.19
N PHE A 62 3.58 6.20 0.82
CA PHE A 62 3.00 7.55 0.87
C PHE A 62 3.58 8.29 2.07
N ASP A 63 3.67 9.60 1.98
CA ASP A 63 4.14 10.39 3.11
C ASP A 63 2.99 10.63 4.11
N LYS A 64 3.27 11.39 5.17
CA LYS A 64 2.28 11.66 6.22
C LYS A 64 1.07 12.45 5.73
N LYS A 65 1.21 13.15 4.62
CA LYS A 65 0.13 13.93 3.99
C LYS A 65 -0.60 13.14 2.91
N GLY A 66 -0.25 11.88 2.72
CA GLY A 66 -0.86 11.02 1.72
C GLY A 66 -0.27 11.15 0.33
N ARG A 67 0.77 11.94 0.15
CA ARG A 67 1.41 12.12 -1.15
C ARG A 67 2.29 10.90 -1.48
N LEU A 68 2.20 10.40 -2.71
CA LEU A 68 2.99 9.26 -3.13
C LEU A 68 4.49 9.61 -3.12
N ASN A 69 5.27 8.80 -2.42
CA ASN A 69 6.73 8.87 -2.49
C ASN A 69 7.17 7.99 -3.65
N GLN A 70 7.44 8.63 -4.79
CA GLN A 70 7.76 7.90 -6.02
C GLN A 70 9.06 7.12 -5.92
N LYS A 71 10.07 7.67 -5.26
CA LYS A 71 11.37 7.03 -5.11
C LYS A 71 11.29 5.73 -4.32
N LYS A 72 10.65 5.77 -3.15
CA LYS A 72 10.46 4.58 -2.32
C LYS A 72 9.49 3.60 -2.95
N SER A 73 8.42 4.10 -3.57
CA SER A 73 7.44 3.24 -4.24
C SER A 73 8.06 2.48 -5.40
N LYS A 74 8.98 3.11 -6.14
CA LYS A 74 9.70 2.45 -7.22
C LYS A 74 10.56 1.29 -6.71
N LYS A 75 11.21 1.45 -5.56
CA LYS A 75 11.99 0.38 -4.93
C LYS A 75 11.08 -0.78 -4.50
N LEU A 76 9.92 -0.46 -3.93
CA LEU A 76 8.96 -1.48 -3.51
C LEU A 76 8.33 -2.21 -4.71
N ALA A 77 8.12 -1.51 -5.82
CA ALA A 77 7.53 -2.08 -7.03
C ALA A 77 8.40 -3.17 -7.68
N ALA A 78 9.69 -3.23 -7.34
CA ALA A 78 10.57 -4.30 -7.81
C ALA A 78 10.21 -5.66 -7.22
N TYR A 79 9.49 -5.68 -6.09
CA TYR A 79 9.09 -6.91 -5.41
C TYR A 79 7.65 -7.26 -5.73
N ARG A 80 7.48 -8.33 -6.48
CA ARG A 80 6.18 -8.80 -6.96
C ARG A 80 5.99 -10.26 -6.58
N GLN A 81 4.91 -10.86 -7.06
CA GLN A 81 4.69 -12.28 -6.91
C GLN A 81 5.90 -13.07 -7.42
N ASN A 82 6.35 -14.05 -6.65
CA ASN A 82 7.51 -14.89 -6.88
C ASN A 82 8.87 -14.22 -6.63
N SER A 83 8.90 -12.96 -6.20
CA SER A 83 10.14 -12.32 -5.77
C SER A 83 10.58 -12.85 -4.42
N ASP A 84 11.88 -12.78 -4.14
CA ASP A 84 12.44 -13.17 -2.85
C ASP A 84 12.01 -12.19 -1.76
N PHE A 85 11.38 -12.70 -0.71
CA PHE A 85 10.93 -11.86 0.39
C PHE A 85 12.08 -11.23 1.17
N ALA A 86 13.26 -11.87 1.24
CA ALA A 86 14.38 -11.34 2.00
C ALA A 86 14.78 -9.93 1.56
N GLY A 87 14.75 -9.66 0.25
CA GLY A 87 15.04 -8.32 -0.28
C GLY A 87 14.01 -7.29 0.12
N LEU A 88 12.74 -7.66 0.07
CA LEU A 88 11.66 -6.77 0.51
C LEU A 88 11.74 -6.51 2.01
N LYS A 89 12.04 -7.55 2.80
CA LYS A 89 12.17 -7.44 4.26
C LYS A 89 13.25 -6.43 4.64
N ALA A 90 14.33 -6.36 3.86
CA ALA A 90 15.38 -5.36 4.08
C ALA A 90 14.87 -3.93 3.91
N LEU A 91 13.84 -3.71 3.10
CA LEU A 91 13.25 -2.39 2.88
C LEU A 91 12.15 -2.05 3.90
N ILE A 92 11.32 -3.01 4.26
CA ILE A 92 10.14 -2.75 5.11
C ILE A 92 10.29 -3.23 6.54
N GLY A 93 11.35 -3.99 6.84
CA GLY A 93 11.61 -4.48 8.20
C GLY A 93 10.80 -5.72 8.56
N GLU A 94 10.78 -6.04 9.85
CA GLU A 94 10.06 -7.19 10.37
C GLU A 94 8.56 -6.91 10.47
N PRO A 95 7.70 -7.91 10.21
CA PRO A 95 6.27 -7.75 10.39
C PRO A 95 5.92 -7.66 11.89
N LYS A 96 4.79 -7.05 12.18
CA LYS A 96 4.25 -7.01 13.56
C LYS A 96 3.84 -8.40 14.01
N LYS A 97 3.35 -9.22 13.10
CA LYS A 97 2.92 -10.59 13.39
C LYS A 97 3.17 -11.45 12.15
N ALA A 98 3.72 -12.61 12.36
CA ALA A 98 3.96 -13.59 11.29
C ALA A 98 3.27 -14.89 11.67
N GLU A 99 2.44 -15.42 10.77
CA GLU A 99 1.76 -16.69 10.94
C GLU A 99 2.09 -17.58 9.75
N TYR A 100 2.43 -18.84 10.03
CA TYR A 100 2.76 -19.81 8.98
C TYR A 100 1.87 -21.03 9.13
N PHE A 101 1.40 -21.54 8.00
CA PHE A 101 0.51 -22.70 7.94
C PHE A 101 1.03 -23.68 6.88
N ASP A 102 0.75 -24.97 7.06
CA ASP A 102 1.08 -25.95 6.04
C ASP A 102 0.38 -25.58 4.74
N SER A 103 1.13 -25.54 3.64
CA SER A 103 0.58 -25.14 2.35
C SER A 103 -0.15 -26.32 1.69
N CYS A 104 -1.34 -26.05 1.13
CA CYS A 104 -2.05 -27.02 0.32
C CYS A 104 -1.43 -27.16 -1.07
N MET A 105 -0.55 -26.23 -1.45
CA MET A 105 0.01 -26.16 -2.81
C MET A 105 1.39 -26.76 -2.92
N GLY A 106 1.99 -27.23 -1.82
CA GLY A 106 3.34 -27.77 -1.85
C GLY A 106 3.79 -28.24 -0.48
N ALA A 107 5.06 -28.64 -0.37
CA ALA A 107 5.65 -29.15 0.86
C ALA A 107 6.04 -28.08 1.87
N GLY A 108 5.98 -26.82 1.46
CA GLY A 108 6.34 -25.69 2.32
C GLY A 108 5.19 -25.15 3.14
N MET A 109 5.34 -23.89 3.58
CA MET A 109 4.36 -23.23 4.43
C MET A 109 3.92 -21.92 3.80
N ASP A 110 2.62 -21.64 3.91
CA ASP A 110 2.08 -20.33 3.54
C ASP A 110 2.24 -19.38 4.72
N GLY A 111 2.74 -18.19 4.45
CA GLY A 111 2.94 -17.16 5.45
C GLY A 111 1.96 -16.03 5.31
N ILE A 112 1.48 -15.53 6.45
CA ILE A 112 0.67 -14.32 6.54
C ILE A 112 1.45 -13.35 7.42
N LEU A 113 2.08 -12.36 6.79
CA LEU A 113 2.95 -11.41 7.48
C LEU A 113 2.22 -10.08 7.61
N LYS A 114 1.81 -9.77 8.83
CA LYS A 114 1.02 -8.57 9.10
C LYS A 114 1.92 -7.40 9.46
N TYR A 115 1.84 -6.35 8.66
CA TYR A 115 2.51 -5.08 8.89
C TYR A 115 1.46 -4.03 9.26
N GLN A 116 1.93 -2.85 9.62
CA GLN A 116 1.00 -1.75 9.84
C GLN A 116 0.45 -1.25 8.50
N GLY A 117 -0.84 -1.47 8.30
CA GLY A 117 -1.55 -0.99 7.12
C GLY A 117 -1.54 -1.92 5.91
N PHE A 118 -0.84 -3.05 5.97
CA PHE A 118 -0.83 -4.00 4.86
C PHE A 118 -0.40 -5.39 5.31
N ILE A 119 -0.62 -6.38 4.44
CA ILE A 119 -0.27 -7.77 4.67
C ILE A 119 0.57 -8.27 3.49
N VAL A 120 1.63 -9.04 3.78
CA VAL A 120 2.41 -9.74 2.77
C VAL A 120 2.12 -11.22 2.90
N TYR A 121 1.69 -11.85 1.81
CA TYR A 121 1.50 -13.29 1.74
C TYR A 121 2.74 -13.91 1.13
N THR A 122 3.25 -14.98 1.73
CA THR A 122 4.48 -15.64 1.30
C THR A 122 4.31 -17.15 1.19
N TYR A 123 5.25 -17.79 0.52
CA TYR A 123 5.43 -19.24 0.52
C TYR A 123 6.87 -19.55 0.90
N LYS A 124 7.05 -20.38 1.90
CA LYS A 124 8.37 -20.71 2.45
C LYS A 124 8.65 -22.21 2.31
N GLU A 125 9.77 -22.56 1.66
CA GLU A 125 10.20 -23.92 1.48
C GLU A 125 11.72 -23.99 1.43
N ASN A 126 12.31 -24.95 2.15
CA ASN A 126 13.76 -25.17 2.18
C ASN A 126 14.56 -23.91 2.53
N GLY A 127 14.04 -23.13 3.49
CA GLY A 127 14.72 -21.91 3.94
C GLY A 127 14.56 -20.71 3.01
N LYS A 128 13.87 -20.86 1.90
CA LYS A 128 13.63 -19.79 0.94
C LYS A 128 12.18 -19.34 1.03
N GLU A 129 11.99 -18.04 1.13
CA GLU A 129 10.65 -17.44 1.24
C GLU A 129 10.41 -16.51 0.05
N ILE A 130 9.33 -16.78 -0.69
CA ILE A 130 8.94 -15.96 -1.85
C ILE A 130 7.61 -15.26 -1.59
N ILE A 131 7.42 -14.13 -2.27
CA ILE A 131 6.21 -13.32 -2.14
C ILE A 131 5.10 -13.95 -2.98
N GLN A 132 3.92 -14.14 -2.37
CA GLN A 132 2.71 -14.60 -3.06
C GLN A 132 1.83 -13.43 -3.48
N GLY A 133 1.78 -12.38 -2.66
CA GLY A 133 0.97 -11.21 -2.94
C GLY A 133 0.90 -10.26 -1.77
N PHE A 134 0.13 -9.21 -1.96
CA PHE A 134 -0.05 -8.14 -0.96
C PHE A 134 -1.53 -7.81 -0.81
N GLU A 135 -1.90 -7.39 0.41
CA GLU A 135 -3.27 -6.95 0.68
C GLU A 135 -3.33 -5.75 1.60
#